data_c076109c78b156fcaf00d095e0156acd
#
_entry.id   c076109c78b156fcaf00d095e0156acd
#
_cell.length_a   1.000
_cell.length_b   1.000
_cell.length_c   1.000
_cell.angle_alpha   90.00
_cell.angle_beta   90.00
_cell.angle_gamma   90.00
#
_symmetry.space_group_name_H-M   'P 1'
#
loop_
_entity.id
_entity.type
_entity.pdbx_description
1 polymer ?
#
loop_
_entity_poly.entity_id
_entity_poly.type
_entity_poly.pdbx_seq_one_letter_code
_entity_poly.pdbx_strand_id
1 'polypeptide(L)'
;MQHVVLIIKENHTFDNYFGTFPGSDGVHLPHSTNPPRIDPDHRHGAWLTRAATAVREQFVEQDIPAYFAYARQFTLCDHYFTDVAGPSTPNHLMLIAAASPVIDNPPRYRLAPGEPLFDLPTLPVTLEKATRTWRNYGGYAFDFFKSLHGRHTFPSAQFAVDAARGKLPTVSWVYAPHDASEHPPDPSDLTNPLVGNVTHGMEWTVRQVDAIVRGGLWPKTVVFITWDDWGGWFDHVDPPVAEHWKDGTQFRYGSRVGCLVLGPYAKQGHISHALHSHVSLLKFCETTFGLKPLTARDAAADDMSDCFDFTRAPAPPPATTAPRR
;
A
#
# COMPACT_ATOMS: atom_id res chain seq x y z
N MET A 1 -10.93 -17.63 -2.99
CA MET A 1 -10.14 -16.49 -3.51
C MET A 1 -9.25 -16.96 -4.63
N GLN A 2 -9.21 -16.24 -5.80
CA GLN A 2 -8.35 -16.60 -6.95
C GLN A 2 -7.33 -15.50 -7.26
N HIS A 3 -7.69 -14.25 -6.97
CA HIS A 3 -6.85 -13.09 -7.26
C HIS A 3 -6.69 -12.24 -5.99
N VAL A 4 -5.46 -11.83 -5.71
CA VAL A 4 -5.08 -10.84 -4.71
C VAL A 4 -4.48 -9.66 -5.45
N VAL A 5 -5.00 -8.47 -5.21
CA VAL A 5 -4.53 -7.22 -5.82
C VAL A 5 -4.07 -6.30 -4.71
N LEU A 6 -2.81 -5.89 -4.77
CA LEU A 6 -2.17 -4.95 -3.85
C LEU A 6 -2.01 -3.63 -4.60
N ILE A 7 -2.84 -2.63 -4.30
CA ILE A 7 -2.71 -1.27 -4.83
C ILE A 7 -1.90 -0.47 -3.83
N ILE A 8 -0.72 -0.04 -4.24
CA ILE A 8 0.22 0.73 -3.42
C ILE A 8 0.22 2.17 -3.89
N LYS A 9 -0.11 3.06 -2.96
CA LYS A 9 -0.11 4.51 -3.12
C LYS A 9 1.06 5.10 -2.37
N GLU A 10 1.29 6.39 -2.50
CA GLU A 10 2.45 7.02 -1.90
C GLU A 10 2.08 8.11 -0.91
N ASN A 11 2.74 8.04 0.16
CA ASN A 11 3.27 8.86 1.21
C ASN A 11 2.20 9.55 2.07
N HIS A 12 1.33 8.77 2.75
CA HIS A 12 0.37 9.37 3.70
C HIS A 12 0.11 8.50 4.93
N THR A 13 0.13 9.12 6.12
CA THR A 13 -0.24 8.46 7.38
C THR A 13 -1.75 8.22 7.48
N PHE A 14 -2.15 7.42 8.46
CA PHE A 14 -3.56 7.17 8.75
C PHE A 14 -4.29 8.46 9.14
N ASP A 15 -3.75 9.25 10.07
CA ASP A 15 -4.39 10.50 10.48
C ASP A 15 -4.48 11.52 9.36
N ASN A 16 -3.52 11.52 8.43
CA ASN A 16 -3.54 12.42 7.29
C ASN A 16 -4.70 12.13 6.32
N TYR A 17 -5.17 10.86 6.23
CA TYR A 17 -6.25 10.46 5.33
C TYR A 17 -7.55 10.11 6.03
N PHE A 18 -7.48 9.36 7.12
CA PHE A 18 -8.64 8.77 7.80
C PHE A 18 -8.82 9.26 9.23
N GLY A 19 -8.06 10.26 9.66
CA GLY A 19 -8.16 10.81 11.01
C GLY A 19 -9.55 11.34 11.38
N THR A 20 -10.36 11.71 10.37
CA THR A 20 -11.77 12.12 10.57
C THR A 20 -12.78 11.02 10.29
N PHE A 21 -12.35 9.79 9.98
CA PHE A 21 -13.29 8.70 9.70
C PHE A 21 -14.03 8.28 10.97
N PRO A 22 -15.38 8.25 10.98
CA PRO A 22 -16.13 7.97 12.19
C PRO A 22 -15.85 6.59 12.78
N GLY A 23 -15.48 6.52 14.03
CA GLY A 23 -15.24 5.27 14.77
C GLY A 23 -13.83 4.71 14.65
N SER A 24 -12.96 5.31 13.83
CA SER A 24 -11.54 4.95 13.80
C SER A 24 -10.77 5.60 14.94
N ASP A 25 -9.60 5.03 15.24
CA ASP A 25 -8.62 5.66 16.12
C ASP A 25 -7.87 6.78 15.37
N GLY A 26 -8.51 7.93 15.24
CA GLY A 26 -8.04 9.07 14.47
C GLY A 26 -8.16 10.40 15.21
N VAL A 27 -7.44 11.41 14.75
CA VAL A 27 -7.48 12.77 15.30
C VAL A 27 -7.84 13.80 14.23
N HIS A 28 -8.39 14.94 14.68
CA HIS A 28 -8.66 16.07 13.81
C HIS A 28 -7.45 16.99 13.72
N LEU A 29 -6.96 17.21 12.51
CA LEU A 29 -5.87 18.11 12.16
C LEU A 29 -6.38 19.22 11.22
N PRO A 30 -5.64 20.34 11.06
CA PRO A 30 -5.94 21.34 10.05
C PRO A 30 -6.05 20.71 8.64
N HIS A 31 -6.97 21.25 7.82
CA HIS A 31 -7.14 20.78 6.44
C HIS A 31 -5.96 21.17 5.55
N SER A 32 -5.40 20.21 4.83
CA SER A 32 -4.32 20.43 3.88
C SER A 32 -4.82 21.00 2.56
N THR A 33 -3.97 21.69 1.84
CA THR A 33 -4.25 22.04 0.42
C THR A 33 -4.15 20.79 -0.46
N ASN A 34 -4.93 20.75 -1.54
CA ASN A 34 -4.88 19.67 -2.52
C ASN A 34 -4.54 20.21 -3.92
N PRO A 35 -3.34 19.96 -4.47
CA PRO A 35 -2.23 19.19 -3.87
C PRO A 35 -1.57 19.90 -2.68
N PRO A 36 -0.78 19.17 -1.87
CA PRO A 36 0.08 19.75 -0.84
C PRO A 36 1.11 20.70 -1.47
N ARG A 37 1.59 21.68 -0.68
CA ARG A 37 2.55 22.67 -1.19
C ARG A 37 3.99 22.19 -1.24
N ILE A 38 4.32 21.17 -0.48
CA ILE A 38 5.67 20.63 -0.29
C ILE A 38 5.61 19.12 -0.20
N ASP A 39 6.73 18.47 -0.53
CA ASP A 39 7.05 17.11 -0.13
C ASP A 39 7.81 17.15 1.19
N PRO A 40 7.22 16.72 2.32
CA PRO A 40 7.92 16.73 3.60
C PRO A 40 9.05 15.70 3.62
N ASP A 41 10.14 16.00 4.34
CA ASP A 41 11.22 15.02 4.54
C ASP A 41 10.70 13.81 5.31
N HIS A 42 10.78 12.64 4.68
CA HIS A 42 10.28 11.38 5.23
C HIS A 42 11.33 10.27 5.33
N ARG A 43 12.63 10.63 5.20
CA ARG A 43 13.76 9.72 5.44
C ARG A 43 13.76 9.19 6.88
N HIS A 44 14.51 8.12 7.14
CA HIS A 44 14.63 7.55 8.48
C HIS A 44 15.08 8.58 9.54
N GLY A 45 16.06 9.41 9.21
CA GLY A 45 16.50 10.48 10.12
C GLY A 45 15.40 11.49 10.47
N ALA A 46 14.54 11.88 9.52
CA ALA A 46 13.39 12.72 9.76
C ALA A 46 12.33 12.01 10.62
N TRP A 47 12.14 10.71 10.38
CA TRP A 47 11.22 9.89 11.18
C TRP A 47 11.60 9.87 12.68
N LEU A 48 12.88 9.80 13.00
CA LEU A 48 13.36 9.84 14.40
C LEU A 48 13.01 11.15 15.13
N THR A 49 12.81 12.23 14.39
CA THR A 49 12.43 13.55 14.94
C THR A 49 10.96 13.93 14.69
N ARG A 50 10.14 13.00 14.15
CA ARG A 50 8.77 13.22 13.66
C ARG A 50 7.85 13.92 14.67
N ALA A 51 8.04 13.69 15.97
CA ALA A 51 7.22 14.34 17.01
C ALA A 51 7.25 15.87 16.92
N ALA A 52 8.40 16.44 16.49
CA ALA A 52 8.62 17.87 16.35
C ALA A 52 8.50 18.38 14.89
N THR A 53 8.76 17.51 13.89
CA THR A 53 8.98 17.93 12.49
C THR A 53 7.88 17.49 11.53
N ALA A 54 7.09 16.47 11.87
CA ALA A 54 6.02 15.97 11.02
C ALA A 54 4.94 17.05 10.76
N VAL A 55 4.48 17.10 9.52
CA VAL A 55 3.45 18.04 9.07
C VAL A 55 2.09 17.63 9.65
N ARG A 56 1.46 18.55 10.38
CA ARG A 56 0.19 18.32 11.09
C ARG A 56 -0.99 18.88 10.29
N GLU A 57 -1.24 18.27 9.14
CA GLU A 57 -2.37 18.57 8.27
C GLU A 57 -3.02 17.26 7.80
N GLN A 58 -4.27 17.32 7.35
CA GLN A 58 -5.01 16.16 6.86
C GLN A 58 -5.93 16.50 5.69
N PHE A 59 -6.25 15.48 4.91
CA PHE A 59 -7.34 15.50 3.95
C PHE A 59 -8.62 15.02 4.62
N VAL A 60 -9.75 15.39 4.05
CA VAL A 60 -11.07 15.06 4.57
C VAL A 60 -11.90 14.31 3.53
N GLU A 61 -13.08 13.83 3.92
CA GLU A 61 -13.95 13.08 3.02
C GLU A 61 -14.21 13.78 1.68
N GLN A 62 -14.30 15.11 1.67
CA GLN A 62 -14.53 15.89 0.45
C GLN A 62 -13.40 15.79 -0.57
N ASP A 63 -12.17 15.57 -0.11
CA ASP A 63 -10.99 15.41 -1.00
C ASP A 63 -10.90 13.98 -1.56
N ILE A 64 -11.28 12.98 -0.74
CA ILE A 64 -11.12 11.55 -1.03
C ILE A 64 -12.41 10.73 -0.80
N PRO A 65 -13.55 11.17 -1.36
CA PRO A 65 -14.87 10.60 -1.02
C PRO A 65 -14.98 9.09 -1.31
N ALA A 66 -14.30 8.57 -2.34
CA ALA A 66 -14.39 7.16 -2.65
C ALA A 66 -13.65 6.28 -1.62
N TYR A 67 -12.54 6.74 -1.04
CA TYR A 67 -11.87 5.99 0.02
C TYR A 67 -12.74 5.91 1.28
N PHE A 68 -13.43 6.99 1.65
CA PHE A 68 -14.40 6.97 2.74
C PHE A 68 -15.60 6.07 2.43
N ALA A 69 -16.10 6.08 1.19
CA ALA A 69 -17.17 5.16 0.78
C ALA A 69 -16.73 3.69 0.84
N TYR A 70 -15.49 3.38 0.44
CA TYR A 70 -14.92 2.04 0.57
C TYR A 70 -14.78 1.61 2.04
N ALA A 71 -14.30 2.50 2.91
CA ALA A 71 -14.22 2.24 4.34
C ALA A 71 -15.58 1.95 4.98
N ARG A 72 -16.65 2.67 4.57
CA ARG A 72 -18.03 2.40 5.03
C ARG A 72 -18.61 1.11 4.50
N GLN A 73 -18.24 0.72 3.28
CA GLN A 73 -18.82 -0.46 2.62
C GLN A 73 -18.05 -1.73 2.94
N PHE A 74 -16.76 -1.65 3.22
CA PHE A 74 -15.85 -2.78 3.43
C PHE A 74 -15.08 -2.63 4.74
N THR A 75 -13.83 -3.08 4.80
CA THR A 75 -12.99 -2.99 6.00
C THR A 75 -11.96 -1.87 5.85
N LEU A 76 -11.81 -1.06 6.91
CA LEU A 76 -10.70 -0.14 7.14
C LEU A 76 -9.83 -0.67 8.28
N CYS A 77 -8.53 -0.79 8.08
CA CYS A 77 -7.60 -1.12 9.15
C CYS A 77 -7.00 0.18 9.70
N ASP A 78 -7.22 0.47 10.98
CA ASP A 78 -6.74 1.68 11.64
C ASP A 78 -5.51 1.45 12.52
N HIS A 79 -5.03 0.20 12.60
CA HIS A 79 -3.76 -0.19 13.22
C HIS A 79 -2.86 -0.93 12.22
N TYR A 80 -2.75 -0.35 11.01
CA TYR A 80 -1.87 -0.85 9.96
C TYR A 80 -0.61 0.02 9.87
N PHE A 81 0.56 -0.59 10.03
CA PHE A 81 1.84 0.11 10.10
C PHE A 81 2.73 -0.24 8.89
N THR A 82 3.59 0.69 8.50
CA THR A 82 4.71 0.36 7.62
C THR A 82 5.69 -0.57 8.34
N ASP A 83 6.48 -1.34 7.61
CA ASP A 83 7.43 -2.27 8.23
C ASP A 83 8.81 -1.65 8.48
N VAL A 84 9.09 -0.49 7.88
CA VAL A 84 10.34 0.26 8.11
C VAL A 84 10.00 1.68 8.50
N ALA A 85 10.64 2.15 9.56
CA ALA A 85 10.58 3.54 10.03
C ALA A 85 11.41 4.45 9.09
N GLY A 86 10.94 4.65 7.86
CA GLY A 86 11.68 5.32 6.79
C GLY A 86 10.84 5.50 5.54
N PRO A 87 11.49 5.82 4.40
CA PRO A 87 10.84 6.17 3.15
C PRO A 87 10.40 4.96 2.31
N SER A 88 10.06 5.21 1.05
CA SER A 88 9.39 4.26 0.15
C SER A 88 10.18 2.99 -0.15
N THR A 89 11.47 3.09 -0.58
CA THR A 89 12.19 1.90 -1.07
C THR A 89 12.24 0.76 -0.05
N PRO A 90 12.68 0.97 1.22
CA PRO A 90 12.69 -0.11 2.19
C PRO A 90 11.31 -0.73 2.43
N ASN A 91 10.24 0.06 2.42
CA ASN A 91 8.87 -0.43 2.60
C ASN A 91 8.37 -1.20 1.38
N HIS A 92 8.71 -0.76 0.15
CA HIS A 92 8.43 -1.54 -1.07
C HIS A 92 9.15 -2.90 -1.06
N LEU A 93 10.39 -2.98 -0.53
CA LEU A 93 11.10 -4.25 -0.39
C LEU A 93 10.38 -5.18 0.59
N MET A 94 9.83 -4.64 1.69
CA MET A 94 9.03 -5.41 2.64
C MET A 94 7.76 -5.98 2.01
N LEU A 95 7.10 -5.25 1.10
CA LEU A 95 5.92 -5.69 0.33
C LEU A 95 6.22 -6.82 -0.68
N ILE A 96 7.50 -7.18 -0.87
CA ILE A 96 7.93 -8.19 -1.86
C ILE A 96 8.63 -9.37 -1.18
N ALA A 97 9.45 -9.09 -0.15
CA ALA A 97 10.38 -10.06 0.43
C ALA A 97 10.27 -10.23 1.96
N ALA A 98 9.37 -9.49 2.63
CA ALA A 98 9.32 -9.41 4.10
C ALA A 98 10.70 -9.08 4.74
N ALA A 99 11.57 -8.43 3.98
CA ALA A 99 12.91 -8.03 4.39
C ALA A 99 13.38 -6.82 3.57
N SER A 100 14.16 -5.96 4.22
CA SER A 100 14.84 -4.85 3.56
C SER A 100 16.30 -4.79 4.01
N PRO A 101 17.27 -4.81 3.09
CA PRO A 101 18.69 -4.60 3.42
C PRO A 101 19.04 -3.12 3.67
N VAL A 102 18.10 -2.21 3.37
CA VAL A 102 18.29 -0.76 3.49
C VAL A 102 17.20 -0.14 4.37
N ILE A 103 17.51 0.96 5.01
CA ILE A 103 16.61 1.70 5.91
C ILE A 103 16.15 3.02 5.29
N ASP A 104 16.85 3.50 4.27
CA ASP A 104 16.53 4.71 3.50
C ASP A 104 16.51 4.42 2.01
N ASN A 105 16.01 5.37 1.24
CA ASN A 105 16.07 5.29 -0.21
C ASN A 105 17.53 5.30 -0.66
N PRO A 106 17.94 4.39 -1.56
CA PRO A 106 19.22 4.50 -2.21
C PRO A 106 19.27 5.82 -3.02
N PRO A 107 20.48 6.37 -3.29
CA PRO A 107 20.62 7.63 -4.01
C PRO A 107 19.95 7.66 -5.39
N ARG A 108 19.56 6.49 -5.89
CA ARG A 108 18.83 6.31 -7.14
C ARG A 108 17.75 5.26 -6.95
N TYR A 109 16.58 5.47 -7.55
CA TYR A 109 15.49 4.48 -7.63
C TYR A 109 15.84 3.26 -8.49
N ARG A 110 17.03 3.21 -9.06
CA ARG A 110 17.60 2.08 -9.78
C ARG A 110 19.03 1.89 -9.34
N LEU A 111 19.43 0.65 -9.17
CA LEU A 111 20.83 0.32 -8.94
C LEU A 111 21.67 0.79 -10.13
N ALA A 112 22.87 1.33 -9.86
CA ALA A 112 23.79 1.68 -10.90
C ALA A 112 24.28 0.39 -11.61
N PRO A 113 24.70 0.47 -12.89
CA PRO A 113 25.29 -0.69 -13.56
C PRO A 113 26.47 -1.24 -12.74
N GLY A 114 26.38 -2.54 -12.41
CA GLY A 114 27.41 -3.23 -11.60
C GLY A 114 27.18 -3.22 -10.09
N GLU A 115 26.17 -2.52 -9.57
CA GLU A 115 25.78 -2.67 -8.16
C GLU A 115 25.12 -4.06 -7.94
N PRO A 116 25.42 -4.74 -6.83
CA PRO A 116 24.87 -6.06 -6.57
C PRO A 116 23.35 -5.98 -6.30
N LEU A 117 22.59 -6.82 -6.99
CA LEU A 117 21.19 -7.04 -6.72
C LEU A 117 21.01 -7.81 -5.41
N PHE A 118 19.91 -7.57 -4.71
CA PHE A 118 19.59 -8.29 -3.48
C PHE A 118 19.24 -9.75 -3.78
N ASP A 119 19.91 -10.67 -3.11
CA ASP A 119 19.66 -12.12 -3.22
C ASP A 119 18.84 -12.57 -2.00
N LEU A 120 17.58 -12.24 -1.99
CA LEU A 120 16.63 -12.53 -0.92
C LEU A 120 15.49 -13.42 -1.43
N PRO A 121 14.89 -14.27 -0.56
CA PRO A 121 13.62 -14.91 -0.85
C PRO A 121 12.54 -13.86 -1.15
N THR A 122 11.68 -14.14 -2.14
CA THR A 122 10.59 -13.22 -2.51
C THR A 122 9.27 -13.98 -2.69
N LEU A 123 8.16 -13.33 -2.37
CA LEU A 123 6.83 -13.91 -2.55
C LEU A 123 6.55 -14.28 -4.03
N PRO A 124 6.93 -13.46 -5.04
CA PRO A 124 6.81 -13.84 -6.44
C PRO A 124 7.45 -15.17 -6.79
N VAL A 125 8.69 -15.43 -6.36
CA VAL A 125 9.38 -16.71 -6.60
C VAL A 125 8.69 -17.88 -5.88
N THR A 126 8.17 -17.64 -4.67
CA THR A 126 7.44 -18.66 -3.91
C THR A 126 6.12 -19.00 -4.58
N LEU A 127 5.41 -18.01 -5.14
CA LEU A 127 4.22 -18.22 -5.96
C LEU A 127 4.53 -19.10 -7.19
N GLU A 128 5.60 -18.81 -7.91
CA GLU A 128 6.01 -19.62 -9.10
C GLU A 128 6.28 -21.09 -8.73
N LYS A 129 6.98 -21.32 -7.61
CA LYS A 129 7.22 -22.68 -7.10
C LYS A 129 5.93 -23.44 -6.79
N ALA A 130 4.87 -22.70 -6.42
CA ALA A 130 3.52 -23.23 -6.19
C ALA A 130 2.63 -23.20 -7.45
N THR A 131 3.19 -23.00 -8.64
CA THR A 131 2.45 -22.88 -9.92
C THR A 131 1.40 -21.78 -9.94
N ARG A 132 1.65 -20.70 -9.19
CA ARG A 132 0.82 -19.50 -9.16
C ARG A 132 1.48 -18.39 -9.98
N THR A 133 0.65 -17.54 -10.58
CA THR A 133 1.11 -16.45 -11.44
C THR A 133 1.15 -15.13 -10.68
N TRP A 134 2.05 -14.25 -11.08
CA TRP A 134 2.13 -12.91 -10.53
C TRP A 134 2.50 -11.87 -11.59
N ARG A 135 2.22 -10.61 -11.33
CA ARG A 135 2.66 -9.46 -12.14
C ARG A 135 2.94 -8.25 -11.27
N ASN A 136 3.95 -7.52 -11.68
CA ASN A 136 4.27 -6.19 -11.21
C ASN A 136 3.78 -5.16 -12.24
N TYR A 137 2.94 -4.23 -11.82
CA TYR A 137 2.43 -3.15 -12.63
C TYR A 137 2.95 -1.82 -12.10
N GLY A 138 4.10 -1.37 -12.59
CA GLY A 138 4.70 -0.07 -12.29
C GLY A 138 5.68 -0.02 -11.12
N GLY A 139 5.85 -1.09 -10.34
CA GLY A 139 6.73 -1.08 -9.17
C GLY A 139 8.21 -1.16 -9.54
N TYR A 140 8.99 -0.16 -9.16
CA TYR A 140 10.43 -0.11 -9.44
C TYR A 140 11.25 -1.04 -8.54
N ALA A 141 10.78 -1.32 -7.32
CA ALA A 141 11.54 -2.06 -6.31
C ALA A 141 11.78 -3.53 -6.67
N PHE A 142 11.02 -4.09 -7.62
CA PHE A 142 11.24 -5.44 -8.15
C PHE A 142 12.60 -5.57 -8.82
N ASP A 143 13.12 -4.50 -9.42
CA ASP A 143 14.39 -4.50 -10.11
C ASP A 143 15.61 -4.54 -9.16
N PHE A 144 15.41 -4.33 -7.85
CA PHE A 144 16.47 -4.53 -6.85
C PHE A 144 16.76 -6.00 -6.54
N PHE A 145 15.85 -6.92 -6.86
CA PHE A 145 16.01 -8.33 -6.55
C PHE A 145 16.59 -9.12 -7.73
N LYS A 146 17.65 -9.88 -7.47
CA LYS A 146 18.31 -10.75 -8.46
C LYS A 146 17.34 -11.72 -9.14
N SER A 147 16.38 -12.25 -8.37
CA SER A 147 15.38 -13.21 -8.86
C SER A 147 14.25 -12.58 -9.66
N LEU A 148 14.05 -11.26 -9.61
CA LEU A 148 12.91 -10.56 -10.21
C LEU A 148 13.30 -9.54 -11.29
N HIS A 149 14.55 -9.15 -11.35
CA HIS A 149 15.04 -8.09 -12.23
C HIS A 149 14.61 -8.33 -13.69
N GLY A 150 13.91 -7.36 -14.28
CA GLY A 150 13.40 -7.42 -15.65
C GLY A 150 12.27 -8.44 -15.90
N ARG A 151 11.72 -9.07 -14.85
CA ARG A 151 10.71 -10.13 -14.99
C ARG A 151 9.31 -9.66 -14.64
N HIS A 152 8.32 -10.03 -15.48
CA HIS A 152 6.88 -9.80 -15.23
C HIS A 152 6.51 -8.36 -14.82
N THR A 153 7.32 -7.36 -15.24
CA THR A 153 7.08 -5.94 -14.99
C THR A 153 6.39 -5.32 -16.20
N PHE A 154 5.28 -4.63 -15.93
CA PHE A 154 4.43 -3.97 -16.92
C PHE A 154 4.18 -2.51 -16.50
N PRO A 155 3.89 -1.60 -17.42
CA PRO A 155 3.41 -0.26 -17.06
C PRO A 155 2.13 -0.34 -16.20
N SER A 156 1.95 0.60 -15.27
CA SER A 156 0.77 0.67 -14.38
C SER A 156 -0.55 0.61 -15.16
N ALA A 157 -0.63 1.27 -16.31
CA ALA A 157 -1.83 1.29 -17.16
C ALA A 157 -2.25 -0.09 -17.70
N GLN A 158 -1.32 -1.05 -17.77
CA GLN A 158 -1.63 -2.40 -18.26
C GLN A 158 -2.55 -3.16 -17.28
N PHE A 159 -2.54 -2.82 -15.98
CA PHE A 159 -3.40 -3.47 -15.00
C PHE A 159 -4.88 -3.36 -15.36
N ALA A 160 -5.36 -2.14 -15.62
CA ALA A 160 -6.78 -1.93 -15.96
C ALA A 160 -7.19 -2.67 -17.24
N VAL A 161 -6.28 -2.79 -18.22
CA VAL A 161 -6.51 -3.55 -19.45
C VAL A 161 -6.65 -5.03 -19.16
N ASP A 162 -5.74 -5.59 -18.36
CA ASP A 162 -5.76 -7.02 -18.01
C ASP A 162 -6.99 -7.34 -17.14
N ALA A 163 -7.29 -6.50 -16.16
CA ALA A 163 -8.43 -6.64 -15.28
C ALA A 163 -9.75 -6.63 -16.06
N ALA A 164 -9.96 -5.63 -16.94
CA ALA A 164 -11.19 -5.52 -17.74
C ALA A 164 -11.39 -6.68 -18.74
N ARG A 165 -10.31 -7.37 -19.09
CA ARG A 165 -10.34 -8.57 -19.94
C ARG A 165 -10.51 -9.88 -19.14
N GLY A 166 -10.62 -9.81 -17.83
CA GLY A 166 -10.70 -11.01 -16.99
C GLY A 166 -9.38 -11.79 -16.89
N LYS A 167 -8.23 -11.14 -17.07
CA LYS A 167 -6.91 -11.80 -17.24
C LYS A 167 -5.91 -11.41 -16.12
N LEU A 168 -6.36 -11.26 -14.88
CA LEU A 168 -5.46 -11.02 -13.76
C LEU A 168 -4.69 -12.29 -13.38
N PRO A 169 -3.42 -12.14 -12.93
CA PRO A 169 -2.67 -13.23 -12.31
C PRO A 169 -3.21 -13.55 -10.91
N THR A 170 -2.61 -14.54 -10.24
CA THR A 170 -2.97 -14.89 -8.86
C THR A 170 -2.68 -13.72 -7.90
N VAL A 171 -1.50 -13.07 -8.03
CA VAL A 171 -1.16 -11.89 -7.24
C VAL A 171 -0.70 -10.77 -8.17
N SER A 172 -1.26 -9.57 -7.96
CA SER A 172 -0.90 -8.34 -8.69
C SER A 172 -0.38 -7.29 -7.71
N TRP A 173 0.83 -6.81 -7.90
CA TRP A 173 1.32 -5.57 -7.30
C TRP A 173 1.04 -4.43 -8.26
N VAL A 174 0.31 -3.41 -7.83
CA VAL A 174 -0.18 -2.33 -8.68
C VAL A 174 0.24 -0.99 -8.06
N TYR A 175 1.19 -0.35 -8.68
CA TYR A 175 1.70 0.96 -8.27
C TYR A 175 1.12 2.03 -9.17
N ALA A 176 0.65 3.12 -8.58
CA ALA A 176 0.12 4.23 -9.35
C ALA A 176 1.25 4.93 -10.13
N PRO A 177 0.98 5.50 -11.32
CA PRO A 177 1.94 6.37 -11.98
C PRO A 177 2.14 7.65 -11.17
N HIS A 178 3.26 8.33 -11.39
CA HIS A 178 3.70 9.48 -10.59
C HIS A 178 2.62 10.57 -10.42
N ASP A 179 1.89 10.92 -11.47
CA ASP A 179 0.82 11.91 -11.43
C ASP A 179 -0.45 11.45 -10.70
N ALA A 180 -0.56 10.16 -10.37
CA ALA A 180 -1.69 9.58 -9.65
C ALA A 180 -1.26 8.80 -8.39
N SER A 181 0.01 8.87 -8.02
CA SER A 181 0.56 8.16 -6.86
C SER A 181 0.10 8.76 -5.52
N GLU A 182 -0.31 10.03 -5.54
CA GLU A 182 -0.62 10.88 -4.38
C GLU A 182 0.64 11.43 -3.67
N HIS A 183 1.85 11.04 -4.14
CA HIS A 183 3.10 11.58 -3.62
C HIS A 183 3.10 13.11 -3.70
N PRO A 184 3.37 13.83 -2.59
CA PRO A 184 3.45 15.27 -2.61
C PRO A 184 4.45 15.79 -3.66
N PRO A 185 4.19 16.95 -4.30
CA PRO A 185 5.04 17.45 -5.37
C PRO A 185 6.40 17.91 -4.85
N ASP A 186 7.46 17.52 -5.54
CA ASP A 186 8.77 18.14 -5.37
C ASP A 186 8.90 19.43 -6.24
N PRO A 187 9.97 20.23 -6.09
CA PRO A 187 10.13 21.46 -6.89
C PRO A 187 10.14 21.25 -8.42
N SER A 188 10.43 20.05 -8.92
CA SER A 188 10.39 19.74 -10.36
C SER A 188 8.98 19.50 -10.88
N ASP A 189 8.04 19.18 -9.99
CA ASP A 189 6.65 18.82 -10.30
C ASP A 189 5.70 20.03 -10.34
N LEU A 190 6.12 21.19 -9.87
CA LEU A 190 5.24 22.36 -9.65
C LEU A 190 4.47 22.82 -10.91
N THR A 191 4.86 22.37 -12.09
CA THR A 191 4.15 22.65 -13.36
C THR A 191 3.06 21.62 -13.69
N ASN A 192 3.00 20.50 -12.97
CA ASN A 192 2.00 19.46 -13.17
C ASN A 192 1.00 19.43 -11.99
N PRO A 193 -0.21 20.00 -12.13
CA PRO A 193 -1.18 20.12 -11.05
C PRO A 193 -1.81 18.78 -10.63
N LEU A 194 -1.50 17.68 -11.33
CA LEU A 194 -1.98 16.35 -11.00
C LEU A 194 -1.07 15.65 -9.99
N VAL A 195 0.22 15.99 -9.94
CA VAL A 195 1.15 15.42 -8.95
C VAL A 195 0.76 15.88 -7.57
N GLY A 196 0.66 14.94 -6.65
CA GLY A 196 0.20 15.17 -5.27
C GLY A 196 -1.29 15.46 -5.12
N ASN A 197 -2.06 15.52 -6.21
CA ASN A 197 -3.50 15.72 -6.15
C ASN A 197 -4.18 14.42 -5.69
N VAL A 198 -4.56 14.36 -4.41
CA VAL A 198 -5.12 13.16 -3.78
C VAL A 198 -6.48 12.74 -4.38
N THR A 199 -7.28 13.71 -4.84
CA THR A 199 -8.55 13.41 -5.54
C THR A 199 -8.28 12.71 -6.86
N HIS A 200 -7.30 13.19 -7.65
CA HIS A 200 -6.89 12.55 -8.90
C HIS A 200 -6.34 11.14 -8.67
N GLY A 201 -5.49 10.98 -7.64
CA GLY A 201 -4.94 9.68 -7.24
C GLY A 201 -6.02 8.68 -6.79
N MET A 202 -6.98 9.15 -6.00
CA MET A 202 -8.15 8.36 -5.61
C MET A 202 -8.99 7.94 -6.84
N GLU A 203 -9.26 8.85 -7.77
CA GLU A 203 -9.99 8.53 -9.01
C GLU A 203 -9.26 7.47 -9.85
N TRP A 204 -7.93 7.54 -9.91
CA TRP A 204 -7.14 6.49 -10.56
C TRP A 204 -7.37 5.14 -9.88
N THR A 205 -7.34 5.09 -8.55
CA THR A 205 -7.59 3.87 -7.77
C THR A 205 -8.99 3.30 -8.04
N VAL A 206 -10.03 4.15 -8.07
CA VAL A 206 -11.40 3.75 -8.42
C VAL A 206 -11.45 3.11 -9.81
N ARG A 207 -10.74 3.67 -10.80
CA ARG A 207 -10.68 3.08 -12.16
C ARG A 207 -10.06 1.68 -12.17
N GLN A 208 -9.10 1.38 -11.28
CA GLN A 208 -8.52 0.04 -11.17
C GLN A 208 -9.56 -0.95 -10.58
N VAL A 209 -10.26 -0.56 -9.53
CA VAL A 209 -11.33 -1.38 -8.93
C VAL A 209 -12.46 -1.62 -9.93
N ASP A 210 -12.89 -0.59 -10.65
CA ASP A 210 -13.91 -0.69 -11.71
C ASP A 210 -13.49 -1.65 -12.84
N ALA A 211 -12.22 -1.68 -13.20
CA ALA A 211 -11.72 -2.60 -14.22
C ALA A 211 -11.85 -4.06 -13.78
N ILE A 212 -11.61 -4.36 -12.48
CA ILE A 212 -11.84 -5.70 -11.90
C ILE A 212 -13.32 -6.08 -12.01
N VAL A 213 -14.22 -5.17 -11.67
CA VAL A 213 -15.68 -5.38 -11.73
C VAL A 213 -16.13 -5.62 -13.17
N ARG A 214 -15.71 -4.76 -14.11
CA ARG A 214 -16.05 -4.90 -15.55
C ARG A 214 -15.55 -6.20 -16.17
N GLY A 215 -14.40 -6.70 -15.72
CA GLY A 215 -13.85 -7.99 -16.17
C GLY A 215 -14.52 -9.21 -15.55
N GLY A 216 -15.56 -9.03 -14.70
CA GLY A 216 -16.25 -10.13 -14.02
C GLY A 216 -15.40 -10.85 -12.95
N LEU A 217 -14.34 -10.19 -12.47
CA LEU A 217 -13.40 -10.80 -11.53
C LEU A 217 -13.77 -10.56 -10.06
N TRP A 218 -14.68 -9.62 -9.77
CA TRP A 218 -15.06 -9.25 -8.41
C TRP A 218 -15.39 -10.46 -7.50
N PRO A 219 -16.20 -11.45 -7.91
CA PRO A 219 -16.61 -12.54 -7.01
C PRO A 219 -15.47 -13.39 -6.47
N LYS A 220 -14.25 -13.25 -7.02
CA LYS A 220 -13.09 -14.10 -6.70
C LYS A 220 -11.82 -13.29 -6.40
N THR A 221 -11.93 -11.97 -6.25
CA THR A 221 -10.82 -11.04 -6.02
C THR A 221 -10.91 -10.39 -4.64
N VAL A 222 -9.78 -10.21 -3.98
CA VAL A 222 -9.58 -9.26 -2.89
C VAL A 222 -8.67 -8.16 -3.36
N VAL A 223 -8.95 -6.93 -2.94
CA VAL A 223 -8.13 -5.74 -3.22
C VAL A 223 -7.73 -5.13 -1.90
N PHE A 224 -6.44 -4.97 -1.68
CA PHE A 224 -5.86 -4.16 -0.62
C PHE A 224 -5.39 -2.84 -1.21
N ILE A 225 -5.74 -1.73 -0.58
CA ILE A 225 -5.29 -0.39 -0.96
C ILE A 225 -4.56 0.17 0.26
N THR A 226 -3.28 0.47 0.12
CA THR A 226 -2.44 0.99 1.20
C THR A 226 -1.44 2.01 0.68
N TRP A 227 -0.82 2.76 1.59
CA TRP A 227 0.26 3.72 1.33
C TRP A 227 1.57 3.12 1.80
N ASP A 228 2.62 3.33 1.03
CA ASP A 228 3.92 2.68 1.24
C ASP A 228 4.66 3.19 2.47
N ASP A 229 4.61 4.51 2.73
CA ASP A 229 5.22 5.13 3.90
C ASP A 229 4.47 6.37 4.41
N TRP A 230 5.05 7.05 5.39
CA TRP A 230 4.44 8.13 6.16
C TRP A 230 4.47 9.51 5.49
N GLY A 231 5.34 9.69 4.47
CA GLY A 231 5.46 10.94 3.71
C GLY A 231 5.81 12.18 4.53
N GLY A 232 6.33 12.05 5.74
CA GLY A 232 6.59 13.17 6.62
C GLY A 232 5.35 13.77 7.32
N TRP A 233 4.19 13.11 7.18
CA TRP A 233 2.95 13.52 7.83
C TRP A 233 2.86 12.98 9.25
N PHE A 234 2.19 13.74 10.11
CA PHE A 234 1.95 13.37 11.49
C PHE A 234 0.94 12.23 11.60
N ASP A 235 1.20 11.33 12.54
CA ASP A 235 0.22 10.38 13.08
C ASP A 235 0.31 10.39 14.59
N HIS A 236 -0.82 10.34 15.28
CA HIS A 236 -0.85 10.44 16.74
C HIS A 236 -0.51 9.11 17.43
N VAL A 237 -0.58 7.99 16.72
CA VAL A 237 -0.25 6.67 17.26
C VAL A 237 1.23 6.37 17.05
N ASP A 238 1.96 6.22 18.13
CA ASP A 238 3.34 5.74 18.04
C ASP A 238 3.37 4.27 17.65
N PRO A 239 4.21 3.90 16.65
CA PRO A 239 4.30 2.51 16.22
C PRO A 239 4.93 1.63 17.30
N PRO A 240 4.54 0.35 17.38
CA PRO A 240 5.18 -0.62 18.27
C PRO A 240 6.68 -0.75 17.96
N VAL A 241 7.51 -0.74 19.00
CA VAL A 241 8.95 -1.00 18.85
C VAL A 241 9.17 -2.51 18.86
N ALA A 242 9.48 -3.09 17.71
CA ALA A 242 9.68 -4.52 17.56
C ALA A 242 11.13 -4.90 17.27
N GLU A 243 11.88 -4.04 16.59
CA GLU A 243 13.22 -4.36 16.09
C GLU A 243 14.00 -3.07 15.84
N HIS A 244 15.34 -3.16 16.01
CA HIS A 244 16.25 -2.05 15.77
C HIS A 244 17.20 -2.34 14.61
N TRP A 245 17.67 -1.27 13.95
CA TRP A 245 18.73 -1.32 12.97
C TRP A 245 20.09 -1.52 13.65
N LYS A 246 21.14 -1.76 12.85
CA LYS A 246 22.53 -2.03 13.33
C LYS A 246 23.09 -0.96 14.26
N ASP A 247 22.67 0.29 14.09
CA ASP A 247 23.10 1.45 14.90
C ASP A 247 22.23 1.67 16.14
N GLY A 248 21.26 0.81 16.38
CA GLY A 248 20.33 0.91 17.51
C GLY A 248 19.10 1.76 17.26
N THR A 249 18.94 2.39 16.08
CA THR A 249 17.73 3.13 15.73
C THR A 249 16.58 2.17 15.36
N GLN A 250 15.34 2.63 15.54
CA GLN A 250 14.18 1.80 15.23
C GLN A 250 14.15 1.43 13.75
N PHE A 251 13.99 0.15 13.47
CA PHE A 251 13.85 -0.37 12.12
C PHE A 251 12.41 -0.79 11.82
N ARG A 252 11.77 -1.56 12.68
CA ARG A 252 10.39 -2.03 12.57
C ARG A 252 9.63 -1.68 13.86
N TYR A 253 8.45 -1.17 13.80
CA TYR A 253 7.62 -0.68 12.71
C TYR A 253 7.86 0.80 12.43
N GLY A 254 7.48 1.26 11.22
CA GLY A 254 7.35 2.68 10.90
C GLY A 254 5.97 3.22 11.25
N SER A 255 5.65 4.41 10.73
CA SER A 255 4.38 5.08 11.02
C SER A 255 3.16 4.28 10.56
N ARG A 256 2.05 4.57 11.21
CA ARG A 256 0.75 4.05 10.84
C ARG A 256 0.28 4.66 9.52
N VAL A 257 -0.18 3.81 8.60
CA VAL A 257 -0.79 4.19 7.32
C VAL A 257 -2.16 3.52 7.19
N GLY A 258 -2.99 3.97 6.26
CA GLY A 258 -4.28 3.34 6.02
C GLY A 258 -4.15 2.01 5.26
N CYS A 259 -5.07 1.08 5.52
CA CYS A 259 -5.28 -0.06 4.63
C CYS A 259 -6.79 -0.31 4.46
N LEU A 260 -7.26 -0.24 3.21
CA LEU A 260 -8.62 -0.60 2.84
C LEU A 260 -8.63 -2.02 2.27
N VAL A 261 -9.53 -2.86 2.76
CA VAL A 261 -9.69 -4.25 2.32
C VAL A 261 -11.03 -4.41 1.64
N LEU A 262 -11.01 -4.53 0.30
CA LEU A 262 -12.21 -4.66 -0.52
C LEU A 262 -12.33 -6.08 -1.09
N GLY A 263 -13.53 -6.59 -1.13
CA GLY A 263 -13.79 -7.89 -1.74
C GLY A 263 -15.15 -8.44 -1.35
N PRO A 264 -15.60 -9.52 -2.01
CA PRO A 264 -16.94 -10.10 -1.77
C PRO A 264 -17.10 -10.63 -0.33
N TYR A 265 -16.00 -10.97 0.35
CA TYR A 265 -15.98 -11.52 1.71
C TYR A 265 -15.33 -10.58 2.73
N ALA A 266 -14.90 -9.39 2.34
CA ALA A 266 -14.48 -8.38 3.31
C ALA A 266 -15.65 -7.99 4.21
N LYS A 267 -15.43 -7.87 5.52
CA LYS A 267 -16.47 -7.45 6.47
C LYS A 267 -16.96 -6.05 6.10
N GLN A 268 -18.28 -5.83 6.20
CA GLN A 268 -18.88 -4.55 5.82
C GLN A 268 -18.93 -3.60 7.00
N GLY A 269 -18.50 -2.35 6.77
CA GLY A 269 -18.47 -1.30 7.78
C GLY A 269 -17.63 -1.69 9.01
N HIS A 270 -16.61 -2.50 8.79
CA HIS A 270 -15.73 -3.00 9.86
C HIS A 270 -14.48 -2.14 9.94
N ILE A 271 -14.11 -1.77 11.16
CA ILE A 271 -12.81 -1.18 11.46
C ILE A 271 -12.00 -2.27 12.17
N SER A 272 -10.89 -2.68 11.56
CA SER A 272 -9.95 -3.60 12.19
C SER A 272 -8.96 -2.80 13.03
N HIS A 273 -8.92 -3.12 14.33
CA HIS A 273 -7.96 -2.59 15.29
C HIS A 273 -6.80 -3.56 15.55
N ALA A 274 -6.71 -4.65 14.79
CA ALA A 274 -5.60 -5.58 14.89
C ALA A 274 -4.32 -4.98 14.33
N LEU A 275 -3.17 -5.37 14.91
CA LEU A 275 -1.87 -4.93 14.41
C LEU A 275 -1.57 -5.62 13.07
N HIS A 276 -1.64 -4.85 12.01
CA HIS A 276 -1.26 -5.25 10.65
C HIS A 276 -0.05 -4.46 10.17
N SER A 277 0.59 -4.97 9.10
CA SER A 277 1.65 -4.25 8.40
C SER A 277 1.72 -4.66 6.93
N HIS A 278 2.65 -4.08 6.17
CA HIS A 278 2.91 -4.50 4.80
C HIS A 278 3.19 -6.00 4.69
N VAL A 279 3.89 -6.55 5.67
CA VAL A 279 4.20 -8.00 5.73
C VAL A 279 2.95 -8.83 5.99
N SER A 280 1.90 -8.28 6.61
CA SER A 280 0.61 -8.97 6.75
C SER A 280 -0.04 -9.26 5.39
N LEU A 281 0.20 -8.45 4.36
CA LEU A 281 -0.28 -8.72 2.99
C LEU A 281 0.42 -9.93 2.37
N LEU A 282 1.70 -10.12 2.66
CA LEU A 282 2.45 -11.32 2.25
C LEU A 282 1.90 -12.54 2.99
N LYS A 283 1.72 -12.41 4.32
CA LYS A 283 1.14 -13.46 5.17
C LYS A 283 -0.25 -13.88 4.69
N PHE A 284 -1.08 -12.92 4.31
CA PHE A 284 -2.39 -13.21 3.71
C PHE A 284 -2.26 -14.06 2.43
N CYS A 285 -1.34 -13.72 1.54
CA CYS A 285 -1.08 -14.52 0.34
C CYS A 285 -0.58 -15.93 0.69
N GLU A 286 0.32 -16.03 1.65
CA GLU A 286 0.87 -17.31 2.12
C GLU A 286 -0.22 -18.22 2.68
N THR A 287 -1.03 -17.70 3.59
CA THR A 287 -2.17 -18.43 4.17
C THR A 287 -3.19 -18.83 3.09
N THR A 288 -3.55 -17.88 2.20
CA THR A 288 -4.56 -18.11 1.15
C THR A 288 -4.12 -19.18 0.14
N PHE A 289 -2.84 -19.22 -0.21
CA PHE A 289 -2.33 -20.12 -1.25
C PHE A 289 -1.53 -21.31 -0.73
N GLY A 290 -1.44 -21.46 0.59
CA GLY A 290 -0.72 -22.56 1.24
C GLY A 290 0.80 -22.51 1.02
N LEU A 291 1.37 -21.30 1.04
CA LEU A 291 2.80 -21.07 0.84
C LEU A 291 3.54 -21.08 2.19
N LYS A 292 4.85 -21.34 2.14
CA LYS A 292 5.71 -21.23 3.32
C LYS A 292 6.16 -19.77 3.48
N PRO A 293 6.29 -19.28 4.73
CA PRO A 293 6.85 -17.97 5.00
C PRO A 293 8.27 -17.81 4.41
N LEU A 294 8.61 -16.57 4.05
CA LEU A 294 9.91 -16.20 3.51
C LEU A 294 10.94 -15.98 4.63
N THR A 295 10.49 -15.41 5.74
CA THR A 295 11.31 -14.95 6.86
C THR A 295 10.60 -15.22 8.19
N ALA A 296 11.25 -14.90 9.31
CA ALA A 296 10.61 -14.94 10.62
C ALA A 296 9.55 -13.82 10.79
N ARG A 297 9.66 -12.72 10.01
CA ARG A 297 8.72 -11.58 10.10
C ARG A 297 7.34 -11.95 9.58
N ASP A 298 7.26 -12.49 8.37
CA ASP A 298 5.99 -12.93 7.78
C ASP A 298 5.45 -14.18 8.45
N ALA A 299 6.32 -15.07 8.96
CA ALA A 299 5.89 -16.19 9.79
C ALA A 299 5.11 -15.74 11.03
N ALA A 300 5.54 -14.63 11.68
CA ALA A 300 4.94 -14.07 12.88
C ALA A 300 3.87 -12.99 12.62
N ALA A 301 3.73 -12.52 11.37
CA ALA A 301 2.77 -11.49 11.02
C ALA A 301 1.33 -11.99 11.14
N ASP A 302 0.41 -11.07 11.42
CA ASP A 302 -1.02 -11.30 11.32
C ASP A 302 -1.42 -11.55 9.85
N ASP A 303 -2.36 -12.45 9.61
CA ASP A 303 -2.79 -12.86 8.27
C ASP A 303 -4.03 -12.11 7.77
N MET A 304 -4.44 -11.05 8.46
CA MET A 304 -5.60 -10.21 8.16
C MET A 304 -6.95 -10.96 8.14
N SER A 305 -7.03 -12.12 8.75
CA SER A 305 -8.25 -12.95 8.76
C SER A 305 -9.43 -12.26 9.45
N ASP A 306 -9.16 -11.35 10.40
CA ASP A 306 -10.18 -10.54 11.08
C ASP A 306 -10.94 -9.59 10.13
N CYS A 307 -10.35 -9.25 8.98
CA CYS A 307 -10.97 -8.41 7.94
C CYS A 307 -12.05 -9.14 7.13
N PHE A 308 -12.20 -10.46 7.28
CA PHE A 308 -13.04 -11.29 6.40
C PHE A 308 -14.12 -12.06 7.17
N ASP A 309 -15.22 -12.34 6.45
CA ASP A 309 -16.26 -13.27 6.88
C ASP A 309 -16.69 -14.15 5.70
N PHE A 310 -16.15 -15.36 5.64
CA PHE A 310 -16.42 -16.34 4.59
C PHE A 310 -17.72 -17.12 4.82
N THR A 311 -18.42 -16.89 5.93
CA THR A 311 -19.69 -17.57 6.25
C THR A 311 -20.92 -16.86 5.67
N ARG A 312 -20.76 -15.60 5.26
CA ARG A 312 -21.83 -14.76 4.71
C ARG A 312 -21.90 -14.83 3.19
N ALA A 313 -23.03 -14.41 2.63
CA ALA A 313 -23.17 -14.22 1.21
C ALA A 313 -22.15 -13.17 0.70
N PRO A 314 -21.59 -13.35 -0.50
CA PRO A 314 -20.62 -12.41 -1.04
C PRO A 314 -21.24 -11.01 -1.23
N ALA A 315 -20.52 -9.99 -0.80
CA ALA A 315 -20.92 -8.60 -0.96
C ALA A 315 -20.89 -8.18 -2.45
N PRO A 316 -21.81 -7.33 -2.90
CA PRO A 316 -21.76 -6.75 -4.23
C PRO A 316 -20.48 -5.89 -4.40
N PRO A 317 -20.08 -5.62 -5.66
CA PRO A 317 -19.00 -4.67 -5.90
C PRO A 317 -19.38 -3.28 -5.37
N PRO A 318 -18.37 -2.41 -5.10
CA PRO A 318 -18.66 -1.03 -4.74
C PRO A 318 -19.45 -0.36 -5.85
N ALA A 319 -20.37 0.53 -5.46
CA ALA A 319 -21.07 1.37 -6.43
C ALA A 319 -20.02 2.24 -7.16
N THR A 320 -20.13 2.31 -8.48
CA THR A 320 -19.23 3.12 -9.32
C THR A 320 -19.40 4.59 -8.94
N THR A 321 -18.44 5.15 -8.21
CA THR A 321 -18.48 6.55 -7.75
C THR A 321 -17.70 7.49 -8.69
N ALA A 322 -17.13 6.98 -9.79
CA ALA A 322 -16.51 7.83 -10.81
C ALA A 322 -17.58 8.64 -11.54
N PRO A 323 -17.47 9.98 -11.64
CA PRO A 323 -18.34 10.76 -12.49
C PRO A 323 -18.24 10.20 -13.92
N ARG A 324 -19.36 9.81 -14.51
CA ARG A 324 -19.41 9.52 -15.94
C ARG A 324 -19.16 10.86 -16.66
N ARG A 325 -17.95 11.05 -17.20
CA ARG A 325 -17.69 12.11 -18.17
C ARG A 325 -18.16 11.68 -19.54
#